data_f74f1606ce68e4a971a14150ca475b88
#
_entry.id   f74f1606ce68e4a971a14150ca475b88
#
_cell.length_a   1.000
_cell.length_b   1.000
_cell.length_c   1.000
_cell.angle_alpha   90.00
_cell.angle_beta   90.00
_cell.angle_gamma   90.00
#
_symmetry.space_group_name_H-M   'P 1'
#
loop_
_entity.id
_entity.type
_entity.pdbx_description
1 polymer ?
#
loop_
_entity_poly.entity_id
_entity_poly.type
_entity_poly.pdbx_seq_one_letter_code
_entity_poly.pdbx_strand_id
1 'polypeptide(L)'
;VRPDLLLAVDQEGGRVQRLRQGFVRLPPMRAIADKPDAVLLAEHCGWLMATEVLAVGLDLSFAPVLDLDYQRSAVVGTRSFEGDPERAALLAGAFIRGMNAAGMAATGKHFPGHGWAEADSHVAIPNDERTLEHIRANDLVPFARLSQQLAAVMPAHVIYPKVDSQPAGFSRRWLQDVLRDELKFDGVIFSDDLSMAGAHVVGDAASRIEAALTAGCDMGLVCNDRAAAELALSAAQRLKVKPSPRIARMRGQASASTDYRQHPRWQAALQALRTAQLID
;
A
#
# COMPACT_ATOMS: atom_id res chain seq x y z
N VAL A 1 24.29 7.54 10.55
CA VAL A 1 22.97 7.23 9.96
C VAL A 1 22.71 8.27 8.88
N ARG A 2 22.24 7.85 7.71
CA ARG A 2 21.93 8.74 6.60
C ARG A 2 20.60 9.46 6.88
N PRO A 3 20.57 10.79 6.96
CA PRO A 3 19.33 11.52 7.26
C PRO A 3 18.32 11.54 6.11
N ASP A 4 18.77 11.14 4.92
CA ASP A 4 17.96 11.08 3.69
C ASP A 4 17.27 9.72 3.46
N LEU A 5 17.51 8.71 4.33
CA LEU A 5 16.77 7.45 4.26
C LEU A 5 15.29 7.64 4.59
N LEU A 6 14.43 7.02 3.78
CA LEU A 6 13.02 6.87 4.10
C LEU A 6 12.83 5.71 5.09
N LEU A 7 12.06 5.95 6.12
CA LEU A 7 11.70 4.93 7.12
C LEU A 7 10.23 4.58 6.94
N ALA A 8 9.93 3.32 6.69
CA ALA A 8 8.59 2.85 6.36
C ALA A 8 8.15 1.69 7.27
N VAL A 9 6.86 1.49 7.39
CA VAL A 9 6.26 0.40 8.16
C VAL A 9 4.96 -0.08 7.48
N ASP A 10 4.54 -1.32 7.75
CA ASP A 10 3.17 -1.76 7.50
C ASP A 10 2.30 -1.47 8.72
N GLN A 11 1.59 -0.38 8.69
CA GLN A 11 0.65 0.08 9.71
C GLN A 11 -0.67 0.41 9.03
N GLU A 12 -1.53 -0.60 8.82
CA GLU A 12 -2.81 -0.46 8.13
C GLU A 12 -3.96 -0.28 9.12
N GLY A 13 -3.92 -1.06 10.18
CA GLY A 13 -4.98 -1.31 11.15
C GLY A 13 -5.34 -2.80 11.20
N GLY A 14 -6.26 -3.17 12.09
CA GLY A 14 -6.65 -4.56 12.28
C GLY A 14 -5.46 -5.48 12.56
N ARG A 15 -5.34 -6.56 11.79
CA ARG A 15 -4.24 -7.53 11.94
C ARG A 15 -2.88 -7.06 11.45
N VAL A 16 -2.87 -6.07 10.53
CA VAL A 16 -1.64 -5.48 9.99
C VAL A 16 -1.34 -4.17 10.70
N GLN A 17 -0.82 -4.29 11.90
CA GLN A 17 -0.40 -3.20 12.74
C GLN A 17 0.86 -3.62 13.50
N ARG A 18 2.03 -3.05 13.15
CA ARG A 18 3.33 -3.39 13.75
C ARG A 18 3.56 -2.66 15.05
N LEU A 19 3.28 -1.37 15.05
CA LEU A 19 3.37 -0.51 16.22
C LEU A 19 2.08 -0.68 17.06
N ARG A 20 2.20 -1.27 18.25
CA ARG A 20 1.03 -1.67 19.05
C ARG A 20 1.03 -1.04 20.44
N GLN A 21 2.13 -1.18 21.18
CA GLN A 21 2.22 -0.66 22.55
C GLN A 21 2.31 0.87 22.54
N GLY A 22 1.35 1.52 23.18
CA GLY A 22 1.26 2.98 23.20
C GLY A 22 0.64 3.61 21.97
N PHE A 23 0.18 2.81 21.00
CA PHE A 23 -0.51 3.24 19.77
C PHE A 23 -1.99 2.90 19.85
N VAL A 24 -2.81 3.66 19.14
CA VAL A 24 -4.22 3.35 18.97
C VAL A 24 -4.36 2.03 18.20
N ARG A 25 -5.18 1.12 18.74
CA ARG A 25 -5.52 -0.14 18.06
C ARG A 25 -6.60 0.14 17.02
N LEU A 26 -6.16 0.46 15.80
CA LEU A 26 -7.07 0.76 14.70
C LEU A 26 -7.89 -0.48 14.31
N PRO A 27 -9.17 -0.30 13.96
CA PRO A 27 -10.01 -1.38 13.48
C PRO A 27 -9.51 -1.90 12.11
N PRO A 28 -9.91 -3.11 11.69
CA PRO A 28 -9.78 -3.50 10.31
C PRO A 28 -10.67 -2.62 9.43
N MET A 29 -10.24 -2.34 8.21
CA MET A 29 -10.91 -1.39 7.31
C MET A 29 -12.35 -1.81 7.00
N ARG A 30 -12.63 -3.10 6.87
CA ARG A 30 -13.98 -3.63 6.67
C ARG A 30 -14.96 -3.23 7.79
N ALA A 31 -14.51 -3.24 9.04
CA ALA A 31 -15.35 -2.86 10.17
C ALA A 31 -15.76 -1.37 10.13
N ILE A 32 -14.95 -0.53 9.49
CA ILE A 32 -15.28 0.89 9.28
C ILE A 32 -16.40 1.01 8.23
N ALA A 33 -16.29 0.24 7.13
CA ALA A 33 -17.23 0.30 6.01
C ALA A 33 -18.66 -0.01 6.42
N ASP A 34 -18.86 -0.83 7.45
CA ASP A 34 -20.18 -1.23 7.95
C ASP A 34 -20.86 -0.16 8.85
N LYS A 35 -20.20 0.98 9.10
CA LYS A 35 -20.73 2.03 9.98
C LYS A 35 -21.45 3.14 9.21
N PRO A 36 -22.47 3.80 9.80
CA PRO A 36 -23.18 4.91 9.15
C PRO A 36 -22.24 6.05 8.71
N ASP A 37 -21.27 6.42 9.57
CA ASP A 37 -20.31 7.51 9.33
C ASP A 37 -18.99 7.02 8.74
N ALA A 38 -19.00 5.94 7.94
CA ALA A 38 -17.82 5.24 7.45
C ALA A 38 -16.78 6.18 6.82
N VAL A 39 -17.19 7.18 6.05
CA VAL A 39 -16.29 8.15 5.40
C VAL A 39 -15.52 8.98 6.44
N LEU A 40 -16.21 9.51 7.45
CA LEU A 40 -15.58 10.29 8.52
C LEU A 40 -14.65 9.41 9.37
N LEU A 41 -15.10 8.20 9.69
CA LEU A 41 -14.31 7.25 10.49
C LEU A 41 -13.05 6.78 9.74
N ALA A 42 -13.14 6.56 8.42
CA ALA A 42 -11.98 6.24 7.59
C ALA A 42 -10.96 7.41 7.57
N GLU A 43 -11.42 8.65 7.44
CA GLU A 43 -10.55 9.82 7.52
C GLU A 43 -9.88 9.97 8.89
N HIS A 44 -10.61 9.73 9.98
CA HIS A 44 -10.05 9.73 11.32
C HIS A 44 -9.00 8.63 11.51
N CYS A 45 -9.25 7.41 11.02
CA CYS A 45 -8.27 6.32 11.10
C CYS A 45 -6.99 6.65 10.33
N GLY A 46 -7.11 7.18 9.11
CA GLY A 46 -5.94 7.60 8.32
C GLY A 46 -5.12 8.69 9.01
N TRP A 47 -5.80 9.67 9.61
CA TRP A 47 -5.13 10.74 10.33
C TRP A 47 -4.45 10.26 11.61
N LEU A 48 -5.13 9.43 12.43
CA LEU A 48 -4.57 8.86 13.64
C LEU A 48 -3.34 8.01 13.36
N MET A 49 -3.44 7.07 12.41
CA MET A 49 -2.34 6.21 11.98
C MET A 49 -1.12 7.02 11.57
N ALA A 50 -1.33 7.98 10.65
CA ALA A 50 -0.25 8.79 10.12
C ALA A 50 0.40 9.68 11.18
N THR A 51 -0.40 10.29 12.06
CA THR A 51 0.11 11.12 13.16
C THR A 51 1.00 10.33 14.11
N GLU A 52 0.60 9.12 14.50
CA GLU A 52 1.38 8.26 15.40
C GLU A 52 2.68 7.76 14.75
N VAL A 53 2.60 7.33 13.48
CA VAL A 53 3.76 6.81 12.74
C VAL A 53 4.79 7.92 12.51
N LEU A 54 4.36 9.12 12.16
CA LEU A 54 5.24 10.29 12.00
C LEU A 54 5.86 10.72 13.35
N ALA A 55 5.10 10.65 14.43
CA ALA A 55 5.57 11.05 15.77
C ALA A 55 6.72 10.19 16.30
N VAL A 56 6.87 8.96 15.81
CA VAL A 56 8.00 8.08 16.17
C VAL A 56 9.15 8.15 15.17
N GLY A 57 9.10 9.10 14.22
CA GLY A 57 10.19 9.37 13.30
C GLY A 57 10.20 8.51 12.03
N LEU A 58 9.10 7.79 11.73
CA LEU A 58 8.92 7.11 10.46
C LEU A 58 8.29 8.07 9.43
N ASP A 59 8.60 7.89 8.16
CA ASP A 59 8.14 8.76 7.08
C ASP A 59 6.76 8.35 6.54
N LEU A 60 6.51 7.03 6.45
CA LEU A 60 5.31 6.52 5.79
C LEU A 60 4.86 5.15 6.32
N SER A 61 3.59 4.86 6.10
CA SER A 61 3.03 3.51 6.11
C SER A 61 2.66 3.09 4.70
N PHE A 62 2.89 1.81 4.36
CA PHE A 62 2.37 1.22 3.12
C PHE A 62 0.86 0.98 3.26
N ALA A 63 0.08 2.05 3.13
CA ALA A 63 -1.37 2.11 3.27
C ALA A 63 -1.96 3.21 2.36
N PRO A 64 -3.24 3.10 1.97
CA PRO A 64 -4.19 2.05 2.27
C PRO A 64 -4.16 0.85 1.32
N VAL A 65 -4.84 -0.24 1.73
CA VAL A 65 -5.19 -1.36 0.84
C VAL A 65 -6.37 -0.93 -0.03
N LEU A 66 -6.22 -1.06 -1.36
CA LEU A 66 -7.24 -0.74 -2.36
C LEU A 66 -7.88 -1.99 -2.99
N ASP A 67 -7.40 -3.17 -2.58
CA ASP A 67 -7.95 -4.45 -3.03
C ASP A 67 -9.42 -4.57 -2.66
N LEU A 68 -10.24 -5.07 -3.59
CA LEU A 68 -11.66 -5.33 -3.36
C LEU A 68 -11.86 -6.65 -2.59
N ASP A 69 -12.85 -6.68 -1.70
CA ASP A 69 -13.20 -7.90 -0.97
C ASP A 69 -14.19 -8.76 -1.78
N TYR A 70 -13.68 -9.73 -2.48
CA TYR A 70 -14.47 -10.75 -3.17
C TYR A 70 -14.84 -11.95 -2.26
N GLN A 71 -14.50 -11.89 -0.97
CA GLN A 71 -14.69 -12.97 0.01
C GLN A 71 -13.95 -14.28 -0.39
N ARG A 72 -12.85 -14.16 -1.12
CA ARG A 72 -12.06 -15.28 -1.64
C ARG A 72 -10.64 -15.28 -1.09
N SER A 73 -10.03 -14.11 -1.00
CA SER A 73 -8.64 -13.96 -0.58
C SER A 73 -8.52 -13.84 0.94
N ALA A 74 -7.93 -14.86 1.58
CA ALA A 74 -7.59 -14.80 3.00
C ALA A 74 -6.52 -13.73 3.31
N VAL A 75 -5.72 -13.35 2.32
CA VAL A 75 -4.67 -12.31 2.46
C VAL A 75 -5.29 -10.93 2.55
N VAL A 76 -6.28 -10.66 1.71
CA VAL A 76 -7.01 -9.38 1.69
C VAL A 76 -8.05 -9.34 2.82
N GLY A 77 -9.13 -10.08 2.70
CA GLY A 77 -10.17 -10.20 3.72
C GLY A 77 -10.54 -8.87 4.36
N THR A 78 -10.51 -8.79 5.67
CA THR A 78 -10.87 -7.59 6.44
C THR A 78 -9.91 -6.39 6.29
N ARG A 79 -8.79 -6.52 5.55
CA ARG A 79 -7.92 -5.39 5.19
C ARG A 79 -8.57 -4.50 4.12
N SER A 80 -9.43 -5.07 3.27
CA SER A 80 -10.22 -4.31 2.31
C SER A 80 -11.28 -3.44 3.00
N PHE A 81 -11.60 -2.30 2.40
CA PHE A 81 -12.74 -1.50 2.81
C PHE A 81 -14.06 -2.14 2.35
N GLU A 82 -14.12 -2.60 1.08
CA GLU A 82 -15.38 -3.00 0.48
C GLU A 82 -15.17 -3.89 -0.75
N GLY A 83 -16.23 -4.61 -1.17
CA GLY A 83 -16.29 -5.34 -2.44
C GLY A 83 -16.77 -4.48 -3.60
N ASP A 84 -17.58 -3.45 -3.34
CA ASP A 84 -18.01 -2.48 -4.36
C ASP A 84 -16.86 -1.51 -4.68
N PRO A 85 -16.43 -1.37 -5.95
CA PRO A 85 -15.25 -0.61 -6.32
C PRO A 85 -15.38 0.90 -6.07
N GLU A 86 -16.56 1.50 -6.28
CA GLU A 86 -16.77 2.93 -6.06
C GLU A 86 -16.83 3.25 -4.55
N ARG A 87 -17.45 2.37 -3.75
CA ARG A 87 -17.47 2.52 -2.30
C ARG A 87 -16.09 2.30 -1.68
N ALA A 88 -15.33 1.32 -2.17
CA ALA A 88 -13.93 1.12 -1.77
C ALA A 88 -13.08 2.36 -2.06
N ALA A 89 -13.22 2.95 -3.26
CA ALA A 89 -12.53 4.18 -3.62
C ALA A 89 -12.93 5.36 -2.73
N LEU A 90 -14.21 5.51 -2.40
CA LEU A 90 -14.71 6.57 -1.53
C LEU A 90 -14.09 6.49 -0.13
N LEU A 91 -14.09 5.30 0.48
CA LEU A 91 -13.58 5.08 1.84
C LEU A 91 -12.05 5.17 1.90
N ALA A 92 -11.35 4.54 0.95
CA ALA A 92 -9.90 4.66 0.84
C ALA A 92 -9.46 6.10 0.59
N GLY A 93 -10.19 6.86 -0.23
CA GLY A 93 -9.96 8.28 -0.46
C GLY A 93 -10.09 9.13 0.82
N ALA A 94 -11.07 8.80 1.67
CA ALA A 94 -11.20 9.44 2.98
C ALA A 94 -9.99 9.12 3.89
N PHE A 95 -9.56 7.87 3.93
CA PHE A 95 -8.38 7.46 4.68
C PHE A 95 -7.12 8.19 4.19
N ILE A 96 -6.93 8.30 2.86
CA ILE A 96 -5.83 9.04 2.24
C ILE A 96 -5.87 10.52 2.63
N ARG A 97 -7.05 11.16 2.61
CA ARG A 97 -7.17 12.56 3.08
C ARG A 97 -6.73 12.71 4.53
N GLY A 98 -7.09 11.75 5.38
CA GLY A 98 -6.60 11.70 6.77
C GLY A 98 -5.08 11.64 6.84
N MET A 99 -4.45 10.71 6.11
CA MET A 99 -2.98 10.58 6.04
C MET A 99 -2.31 11.88 5.56
N ASN A 100 -2.79 12.45 4.45
CA ASN A 100 -2.24 13.67 3.89
C ASN A 100 -2.39 14.86 4.83
N ALA A 101 -3.51 14.97 5.55
CA ALA A 101 -3.74 16.02 6.54
C ALA A 101 -2.82 15.90 7.77
N ALA A 102 -2.27 14.72 8.04
CA ALA A 102 -1.23 14.50 9.06
C ALA A 102 0.19 14.76 8.53
N GLY A 103 0.36 14.93 7.20
CA GLY A 103 1.67 15.10 6.56
C GLY A 103 2.31 13.81 6.05
N MET A 104 1.55 12.73 5.89
CA MET A 104 2.03 11.44 5.38
C MET A 104 1.53 11.18 3.97
N ALA A 105 2.45 10.82 3.09
CA ALA A 105 2.16 10.36 1.73
C ALA A 105 1.52 8.97 1.73
N ALA A 106 0.51 8.74 0.89
CA ALA A 106 -0.21 7.46 0.82
C ALA A 106 0.32 6.53 -0.28
N THR A 107 0.31 5.22 0.01
CA THR A 107 0.69 4.15 -0.92
C THR A 107 -0.49 3.21 -1.13
N GLY A 108 -1.07 3.21 -2.33
CA GLY A 108 -2.15 2.28 -2.68
C GLY A 108 -1.63 0.90 -3.04
N LYS A 109 -2.24 -0.16 -2.52
CA LYS A 109 -1.81 -1.55 -2.75
C LYS A 109 -2.99 -2.52 -2.76
N HIS A 110 -2.91 -3.64 -3.49
CA HIS A 110 -1.80 -4.14 -4.31
C HIS A 110 -2.21 -4.13 -5.79
N PHE A 111 -1.68 -3.20 -6.54
CA PHE A 111 -2.05 -2.98 -7.95
C PHE A 111 -1.79 -4.22 -8.82
N PRO A 112 -2.68 -4.60 -9.74
CA PRO A 112 -3.97 -4.00 -10.09
C PRO A 112 -5.15 -4.44 -9.20
N GLY A 113 -4.95 -5.33 -8.21
CA GLY A 113 -5.92 -5.83 -7.26
C GLY A 113 -5.68 -7.29 -6.88
N HIS A 114 -5.47 -7.59 -5.61
CA HIS A 114 -5.15 -8.93 -5.09
C HIS A 114 -6.39 -9.70 -4.58
N GLY A 115 -7.56 -9.03 -4.52
CA GLY A 115 -8.73 -9.58 -3.80
C GLY A 115 -9.37 -10.81 -4.44
N TRP A 116 -9.17 -11.06 -5.72
CA TRP A 116 -9.69 -12.23 -6.43
C TRP A 116 -8.85 -13.48 -6.25
N ALA A 117 -7.53 -13.33 -6.11
CA ALA A 117 -6.60 -14.44 -6.01
C ALA A 117 -6.73 -15.15 -4.66
N GLU A 118 -7.00 -16.46 -4.68
CA GLU A 118 -7.20 -17.28 -3.47
C GLU A 118 -5.88 -17.65 -2.78
N ALA A 119 -4.83 -17.88 -3.57
CA ALA A 119 -3.53 -18.26 -3.02
C ALA A 119 -2.85 -17.08 -2.32
N ASP A 120 -2.22 -17.38 -1.19
CA ASP A 120 -1.39 -16.42 -0.46
C ASP A 120 -0.04 -16.28 -1.18
N SER A 121 0.26 -15.08 -1.67
CA SER A 121 1.54 -14.77 -2.33
C SER A 121 2.78 -14.92 -1.43
N HIS A 122 2.59 -15.07 -0.11
CA HIS A 122 3.68 -15.43 0.81
C HIS A 122 4.10 -16.90 0.72
N VAL A 123 3.21 -17.79 0.26
CA VAL A 123 3.42 -19.24 0.23
C VAL A 123 3.33 -19.85 -1.15
N ALA A 124 2.66 -19.20 -2.11
CA ALA A 124 2.47 -19.67 -3.47
C ALA A 124 2.36 -18.50 -4.44
N ILE A 125 2.43 -18.78 -5.75
CA ILE A 125 2.23 -17.78 -6.79
C ILE A 125 0.74 -17.75 -7.12
N PRO A 126 0.03 -16.67 -6.75
CA PRO A 126 -1.39 -16.57 -7.05
C PRO A 126 -1.62 -16.17 -8.50
N ASN A 127 -2.67 -16.71 -9.11
CA ASN A 127 -3.12 -16.39 -10.46
C ASN A 127 -4.54 -15.80 -10.41
N ASP A 128 -4.78 -14.83 -11.32
CA ASP A 128 -6.10 -14.25 -11.57
C ASP A 128 -6.43 -14.39 -13.04
N GLU A 129 -7.34 -15.31 -13.37
CA GLU A 129 -7.72 -15.67 -14.74
C GLU A 129 -8.72 -14.69 -15.39
N ARG A 130 -9.03 -13.58 -14.75
CA ARG A 130 -9.96 -12.58 -15.29
C ARG A 130 -9.33 -11.81 -16.45
N THR A 131 -10.18 -11.30 -17.33
CA THR A 131 -9.73 -10.47 -18.46
C THR A 131 -9.37 -9.06 -17.99
N LEU A 132 -8.57 -8.35 -18.78
CA LEU A 132 -8.22 -6.96 -18.49
C LEU A 132 -9.47 -6.05 -18.41
N GLU A 133 -10.49 -6.31 -19.23
CA GLU A 133 -11.76 -5.56 -19.21
C GLU A 133 -12.47 -5.74 -17.87
N HIS A 134 -12.48 -6.96 -17.32
CA HIS A 134 -13.09 -7.24 -16.01
C HIS A 134 -12.32 -6.53 -14.90
N ILE A 135 -10.99 -6.59 -14.93
CA ILE A 135 -10.12 -5.93 -13.95
C ILE A 135 -10.28 -4.40 -14.02
N ARG A 136 -10.40 -3.83 -15.25
CA ARG A 136 -10.67 -2.39 -15.45
C ARG A 136 -12.00 -1.96 -14.87
N ALA A 137 -13.03 -2.77 -15.06
CA ALA A 137 -14.38 -2.46 -14.59
C ALA A 137 -14.54 -2.55 -13.08
N ASN A 138 -13.60 -3.18 -12.36
CA ASN A 138 -13.69 -3.44 -10.94
C ASN A 138 -12.40 -3.01 -10.20
N ASP A 139 -11.35 -3.83 -10.23
CA ASP A 139 -10.17 -3.69 -9.36
C ASP A 139 -9.36 -2.41 -9.66
N LEU A 140 -9.32 -1.96 -10.92
CA LEU A 140 -8.63 -0.72 -11.29
C LEU A 140 -9.42 0.55 -10.92
N VAL A 141 -10.72 0.46 -10.61
CA VAL A 141 -11.54 1.64 -10.28
C VAL A 141 -10.98 2.42 -9.09
N PRO A 142 -10.64 1.81 -7.93
CA PRO A 142 -10.04 2.55 -6.82
C PRO A 142 -8.72 3.23 -7.20
N PHE A 143 -7.85 2.55 -7.97
CA PHE A 143 -6.58 3.13 -8.42
C PHE A 143 -6.80 4.31 -9.38
N ALA A 144 -7.73 4.18 -10.33
CA ALA A 144 -8.06 5.25 -11.27
C ALA A 144 -8.65 6.48 -10.55
N ARG A 145 -9.62 6.26 -9.65
CA ARG A 145 -10.26 7.34 -8.87
C ARG A 145 -9.29 8.08 -7.96
N LEU A 146 -8.28 7.38 -7.44
CA LEU A 146 -7.36 7.91 -6.44
C LEU A 146 -5.97 8.25 -7.00
N SER A 147 -5.72 8.07 -8.29
CA SER A 147 -4.40 8.25 -8.92
C SER A 147 -3.74 9.59 -8.60
N GLN A 148 -4.51 10.66 -8.47
CA GLN A 148 -4.01 12.01 -8.16
C GLN A 148 -3.83 12.27 -6.66
N GLN A 149 -4.35 11.39 -5.79
CA GLN A 149 -4.24 11.49 -4.33
C GLN A 149 -3.15 10.57 -3.78
N LEU A 150 -2.78 9.54 -4.54
CA LEU A 150 -1.73 8.60 -4.19
C LEU A 150 -0.35 9.16 -4.55
N ALA A 151 0.56 9.16 -3.59
CA ALA A 151 1.97 9.48 -3.83
C ALA A 151 2.76 8.25 -4.28
N ALA A 152 2.29 7.05 -3.94
CA ALA A 152 2.88 5.80 -4.37
C ALA A 152 1.85 4.71 -4.64
N VAL A 153 2.26 3.71 -5.42
CA VAL A 153 1.54 2.46 -5.67
C VAL A 153 2.49 1.29 -5.47
N MET A 154 1.99 0.21 -4.89
CA MET A 154 2.69 -1.07 -4.74
C MET A 154 1.95 -2.14 -5.53
N PRO A 155 2.58 -2.75 -6.56
CA PRO A 155 1.98 -3.83 -7.34
C PRO A 155 2.00 -5.16 -6.59
N ALA A 156 1.04 -6.02 -6.91
CA ALA A 156 0.91 -7.36 -6.37
C ALA A 156 1.90 -8.36 -7.01
N HIS A 157 2.34 -9.36 -6.22
CA HIS A 157 2.98 -10.57 -6.77
C HIS A 157 1.93 -11.58 -7.23
N VAL A 158 1.06 -11.15 -8.17
CA VAL A 158 0.00 -11.96 -8.78
C VAL A 158 0.20 -11.99 -10.29
N ILE A 159 0.03 -13.16 -10.90
CA ILE A 159 0.02 -13.34 -12.35
C ILE A 159 -1.41 -13.18 -12.87
N TYR A 160 -1.58 -12.42 -13.93
CA TYR A 160 -2.84 -12.24 -14.65
C TYR A 160 -2.66 -12.78 -16.08
N PRO A 161 -2.78 -14.10 -16.29
CA PRO A 161 -2.27 -14.76 -17.49
C PRO A 161 -2.98 -14.32 -18.79
N LYS A 162 -4.17 -13.74 -18.70
CA LYS A 162 -4.85 -13.13 -19.85
C LYS A 162 -4.36 -11.72 -20.19
N VAL A 163 -3.41 -11.18 -19.42
CA VAL A 163 -2.82 -9.85 -19.62
C VAL A 163 -1.31 -9.94 -19.81
N ASP A 164 -0.63 -10.62 -18.90
CA ASP A 164 0.82 -10.86 -18.95
C ASP A 164 1.15 -12.16 -18.17
N SER A 165 2.16 -12.86 -18.63
CA SER A 165 2.68 -14.07 -17.98
C SER A 165 3.54 -13.78 -16.74
N GLN A 166 3.95 -12.53 -16.54
CA GLN A 166 4.72 -12.10 -15.38
C GLN A 166 3.81 -11.58 -14.25
N PRO A 167 4.19 -11.75 -12.99
CA PRO A 167 3.53 -11.04 -11.88
C PRO A 167 3.50 -9.53 -12.12
N ALA A 168 2.45 -8.85 -11.67
CA ALA A 168 2.25 -7.42 -11.96
C ALA A 168 3.47 -6.55 -11.60
N GLY A 169 4.19 -6.84 -10.51
CA GLY A 169 5.39 -6.11 -10.09
C GLY A 169 6.60 -6.27 -11.03
N PHE A 170 6.57 -7.25 -11.94
CA PHE A 170 7.63 -7.51 -12.93
C PHE A 170 7.15 -7.30 -14.38
N SER A 171 5.94 -6.79 -14.55
CA SER A 171 5.29 -6.62 -15.86
C SER A 171 5.34 -5.17 -16.32
N ARG A 172 6.04 -4.91 -17.44
CA ARG A 172 5.98 -3.60 -18.11
C ARG A 172 4.56 -3.28 -18.58
N ARG A 173 3.79 -4.31 -18.99
CA ARG A 173 2.39 -4.15 -19.38
C ARG A 173 1.56 -3.53 -18.26
N TRP A 174 1.72 -4.03 -17.03
CA TRP A 174 1.01 -3.49 -15.88
C TRP A 174 1.56 -2.14 -15.41
N LEU A 175 2.89 -2.00 -15.29
CA LEU A 175 3.47 -0.81 -14.67
C LEU A 175 3.61 0.38 -15.64
N GLN A 176 3.88 0.14 -16.93
CA GLN A 176 4.01 1.23 -17.90
C GLN A 176 2.69 1.45 -18.63
N ASP A 177 2.17 0.45 -19.38
CA ASP A 177 1.02 0.71 -20.26
C ASP A 177 -0.26 0.99 -19.44
N VAL A 178 -0.52 0.21 -18.37
CA VAL A 178 -1.75 0.41 -17.58
C VAL A 178 -1.56 1.49 -16.53
N LEU A 179 -0.58 1.37 -15.61
CA LEU A 179 -0.47 2.30 -14.49
C LEU A 179 0.03 3.68 -14.93
N ARG A 180 1.14 3.75 -15.69
CA ARG A 180 1.70 5.05 -16.13
C ARG A 180 0.89 5.69 -17.23
N ASP A 181 0.62 4.94 -18.33
CA ASP A 181 0.07 5.53 -19.54
C ASP A 181 -1.45 5.61 -19.54
N GLU A 182 -2.17 4.57 -19.09
CA GLU A 182 -3.63 4.57 -19.06
C GLU A 182 -4.15 5.37 -17.84
N LEU A 183 -3.70 5.04 -16.62
CA LEU A 183 -4.15 5.71 -15.38
C LEU A 183 -3.44 7.05 -15.11
N LYS A 184 -2.45 7.43 -15.93
CA LYS A 184 -1.66 8.67 -15.79
C LYS A 184 -1.03 8.84 -14.41
N PHE A 185 -0.63 7.74 -13.77
CA PHE A 185 -0.03 7.78 -12.45
C PHE A 185 1.42 8.28 -12.51
N ASP A 186 1.74 9.37 -11.79
CA ASP A 186 3.10 9.95 -11.72
C ASP A 186 3.75 9.86 -10.31
N GLY A 187 3.22 9.02 -9.44
CA GLY A 187 3.81 8.75 -8.13
C GLY A 187 4.94 7.70 -8.17
N VAL A 188 5.45 7.34 -6.99
CA VAL A 188 6.45 6.27 -6.80
C VAL A 188 5.80 4.91 -7.07
N ILE A 189 6.49 4.02 -7.76
CA ILE A 189 6.14 2.60 -7.81
C ILE A 189 7.14 1.85 -6.93
N PHE A 190 6.68 1.35 -5.78
CA PHE A 190 7.41 0.37 -4.98
C PHE A 190 7.24 -1.02 -5.58
N SER A 191 8.18 -1.94 -5.44
CA SER A 191 7.80 -3.36 -5.53
C SER A 191 7.04 -3.77 -4.27
N ASP A 192 6.30 -4.89 -4.31
CA ASP A 192 6.01 -5.63 -3.09
C ASP A 192 7.29 -6.32 -2.60
N ASP A 193 7.25 -6.93 -1.41
CA ASP A 193 8.43 -7.58 -0.84
C ASP A 193 8.98 -8.69 -1.75
N LEU A 194 10.16 -8.44 -2.29
CA LEU A 194 10.85 -9.35 -3.19
C LEU A 194 11.36 -10.65 -2.50
N SER A 195 11.27 -10.74 -1.18
CA SER A 195 11.54 -11.98 -0.44
C SER A 195 10.34 -12.94 -0.42
N MET A 196 9.13 -12.49 -0.79
CA MET A 196 7.92 -13.31 -0.84
C MET A 196 7.99 -14.41 -1.90
N ALA A 197 7.34 -15.55 -1.64
CA ALA A 197 7.32 -16.69 -2.56
C ALA A 197 6.75 -16.34 -3.94
N GLY A 198 5.76 -15.45 -4.02
CA GLY A 198 5.21 -14.95 -5.28
C GLY A 198 6.22 -14.23 -6.19
N ALA A 199 7.34 -13.74 -5.63
CA ALA A 199 8.42 -13.13 -6.39
C ALA A 199 9.45 -14.16 -6.91
N HIS A 200 9.46 -15.38 -6.35
CA HIS A 200 10.49 -16.39 -6.64
C HIS A 200 10.48 -16.93 -8.08
N VAL A 201 9.40 -16.70 -8.83
CA VAL A 201 9.33 -17.08 -10.26
C VAL A 201 10.44 -16.44 -11.10
N VAL A 202 10.97 -15.31 -10.65
CA VAL A 202 11.98 -14.52 -11.40
C VAL A 202 13.41 -14.98 -11.06
N GLY A 203 13.59 -15.80 -10.02
CA GLY A 203 14.90 -16.30 -9.61
C GLY A 203 15.37 -15.81 -8.25
N ASP A 204 16.66 -15.51 -8.11
CA ASP A 204 17.26 -15.02 -6.87
C ASP A 204 16.96 -13.53 -6.60
N ALA A 205 17.39 -13.02 -5.45
CA ALA A 205 17.14 -11.64 -5.05
C ALA A 205 17.75 -10.61 -6.02
N ALA A 206 18.87 -10.94 -6.64
CA ALA A 206 19.51 -10.07 -7.64
C ALA A 206 18.66 -9.99 -8.92
N SER A 207 18.18 -11.13 -9.41
CA SER A 207 17.30 -11.21 -10.57
C SER A 207 15.96 -10.50 -10.32
N ARG A 208 15.38 -10.63 -9.13
CA ARG A 208 14.10 -10.01 -8.75
C ARG A 208 14.19 -8.49 -8.71
N ILE A 209 15.23 -7.93 -8.08
CA ILE A 209 15.41 -6.46 -8.06
C ILE A 209 15.65 -5.92 -9.47
N GLU A 210 16.43 -6.61 -10.29
CA GLU A 210 16.67 -6.24 -11.68
C GLU A 210 15.36 -6.23 -12.49
N ALA A 211 14.55 -7.29 -12.38
CA ALA A 211 13.27 -7.40 -13.06
C ALA A 211 12.29 -6.30 -12.62
N ALA A 212 12.16 -6.04 -11.31
CA ALA A 212 11.28 -5.00 -10.78
C ALA A 212 11.66 -3.60 -11.30
N LEU A 213 12.95 -3.24 -11.22
CA LEU A 213 13.45 -1.95 -11.69
C LEU A 213 13.32 -1.80 -13.21
N THR A 214 13.59 -2.87 -13.97
CA THR A 214 13.44 -2.89 -15.43
C THR A 214 11.98 -2.79 -15.88
N ALA A 215 11.05 -3.39 -15.12
CA ALA A 215 9.62 -3.27 -15.38
C ALA A 215 9.09 -1.85 -15.10
N GLY A 216 9.76 -1.10 -14.23
CA GLY A 216 9.42 0.30 -13.97
C GLY A 216 9.15 0.66 -12.52
N CYS A 217 9.50 -0.21 -11.56
CA CYS A 217 9.53 0.18 -10.15
C CYS A 217 10.60 1.24 -9.90
N ASP A 218 10.29 2.23 -9.09
CA ASP A 218 11.24 3.26 -8.63
C ASP A 218 12.07 2.75 -7.43
N MET A 219 11.53 1.82 -6.64
CA MET A 219 12.17 1.20 -5.47
C MET A 219 11.79 -0.28 -5.37
N GLY A 220 12.75 -1.12 -5.04
CA GLY A 220 12.52 -2.52 -4.67
C GLY A 220 12.61 -2.71 -3.16
N LEU A 221 11.69 -3.51 -2.61
CA LEU A 221 11.64 -3.87 -1.19
C LEU A 221 12.16 -5.29 -1.00
N VAL A 222 13.05 -5.50 -0.03
CA VAL A 222 13.49 -6.83 0.42
C VAL A 222 13.40 -6.83 1.93
N CYS A 223 12.37 -7.49 2.46
CA CYS A 223 12.06 -7.52 3.88
C CYS A 223 12.43 -8.86 4.49
N ASN A 224 12.71 -8.88 5.79
CA ASN A 224 12.89 -10.09 6.60
C ASN A 224 14.05 -11.05 6.16
N ASP A 225 14.83 -10.71 5.13
CA ASP A 225 15.97 -11.48 4.66
C ASP A 225 17.15 -10.54 4.35
N ARG A 226 18.07 -10.44 5.30
CA ARG A 226 19.24 -9.56 5.19
C ARG A 226 20.19 -9.97 4.06
N ALA A 227 20.42 -11.28 3.88
CA ALA A 227 21.31 -11.77 2.83
C ALA A 227 20.74 -11.46 1.44
N ALA A 228 19.43 -11.68 1.24
CA ALA A 228 18.74 -11.30 0.02
C ALA A 228 18.77 -9.77 -0.21
N ALA A 229 18.64 -8.96 0.83
CA ALA A 229 18.73 -7.50 0.72
C ALA A 229 20.13 -7.03 0.28
N GLU A 230 21.19 -7.63 0.80
CA GLU A 230 22.58 -7.33 0.42
C GLU A 230 22.87 -7.74 -1.04
N LEU A 231 22.33 -8.89 -1.50
CA LEU A 231 22.41 -9.31 -2.90
C LEU A 231 21.65 -8.36 -3.83
N ALA A 232 20.42 -7.99 -3.47
CA ALA A 232 19.61 -7.04 -4.24
C ALA A 232 20.27 -5.66 -4.32
N LEU A 233 20.83 -5.15 -3.22
CA LEU A 233 21.57 -3.88 -3.19
C LEU A 233 22.76 -3.92 -4.13
N SER A 234 23.56 -4.99 -4.09
CA SER A 234 24.72 -5.17 -4.97
C SER A 234 24.31 -5.21 -6.45
N ALA A 235 23.19 -5.87 -6.76
CA ALA A 235 22.64 -5.90 -8.13
C ALA A 235 22.17 -4.51 -8.58
N ALA A 236 21.41 -3.79 -7.75
CA ALA A 236 20.94 -2.43 -8.05
C ALA A 236 22.12 -1.46 -8.30
N GLN A 237 23.20 -1.59 -7.55
CA GLN A 237 24.43 -0.79 -7.76
C GLN A 237 25.08 -1.10 -9.13
N ARG A 238 25.14 -2.38 -9.54
CA ARG A 238 25.66 -2.77 -10.88
C ARG A 238 24.83 -2.20 -12.03
N LEU A 239 23.52 -2.13 -11.85
CA LEU A 239 22.59 -1.56 -12.84
C LEU A 239 22.73 -0.05 -12.99
N LYS A 240 23.43 0.63 -12.08
CA LYS A 240 23.61 2.09 -12.07
C LYS A 240 22.29 2.86 -12.17
N VAL A 241 21.24 2.33 -11.56
CA VAL A 241 19.91 2.95 -11.56
C VAL A 241 20.02 4.32 -10.87
N LYS A 242 19.54 5.36 -11.54
CA LYS A 242 19.45 6.69 -10.92
C LYS A 242 18.24 6.72 -10.00
N PRO A 243 18.38 7.28 -8.77
CA PRO A 243 17.23 7.47 -7.89
C PRO A 243 16.15 8.28 -8.58
N SER A 244 14.91 7.81 -8.49
CA SER A 244 13.76 8.55 -9.01
C SER A 244 13.54 9.83 -8.19
N PRO A 245 13.34 10.99 -8.81
CA PRO A 245 13.03 12.23 -8.09
C PRO A 245 11.68 12.15 -7.36
N ARG A 246 10.83 11.21 -7.73
CA ARG A 246 9.53 10.96 -7.08
C ARG A 246 9.69 10.52 -5.63
N ILE A 247 10.78 9.82 -5.31
CA ILE A 247 11.04 9.26 -3.96
C ILE A 247 11.04 10.35 -2.88
N ALA A 248 11.51 11.55 -3.21
CA ALA A 248 11.51 12.67 -2.28
C ALA A 248 10.10 13.09 -1.82
N ARG A 249 9.06 12.80 -2.61
CA ARG A 249 7.65 13.08 -2.27
C ARG A 249 7.13 12.18 -1.14
N MET A 250 7.83 11.09 -0.83
CA MET A 250 7.45 10.14 0.22
C MET A 250 7.95 10.55 1.62
N ARG A 251 8.73 11.62 1.73
CA ARG A 251 9.23 12.11 3.01
C ARG A 251 8.08 12.60 3.88
N GLY A 252 7.96 12.03 5.07
CA GLY A 252 6.98 12.43 6.06
C GLY A 252 7.23 13.87 6.56
N GLN A 253 6.15 14.60 6.75
CA GLN A 253 6.16 15.96 7.28
C GLN A 253 5.44 15.96 8.63
N ALA A 254 6.16 15.55 9.69
CA ALA A 254 5.59 15.56 11.03
C ALA A 254 5.15 16.98 11.41
N SER A 255 3.98 17.10 12.05
CA SER A 255 3.57 18.36 12.67
C SER A 255 4.61 18.77 13.71
N ALA A 256 4.91 20.06 13.78
CA ALA A 256 5.84 20.62 14.77
C ALA A 256 5.35 20.46 16.24
N SER A 257 4.10 20.03 16.46
CA SER A 257 3.55 19.77 17.79
C SER A 257 4.11 18.46 18.33
N THR A 258 4.89 18.56 19.39
CA THR A 258 5.49 17.40 20.08
C THR A 258 4.46 16.57 20.88
N ASP A 259 3.28 17.10 21.16
CA ASP A 259 2.21 16.40 21.89
C ASP A 259 0.91 16.34 21.04
N TYR A 260 0.91 15.47 20.04
CA TYR A 260 -0.24 15.25 19.17
C TYR A 260 -1.48 14.74 19.93
N ARG A 261 -1.30 14.11 21.10
CA ARG A 261 -2.41 13.57 21.92
C ARG A 261 -3.27 14.68 22.55
N GLN A 262 -2.72 15.88 22.71
CA GLN A 262 -3.46 17.07 23.16
C GLN A 262 -4.16 17.80 22.01
N HIS A 263 -3.90 17.44 20.76
CA HIS A 263 -4.52 18.07 19.61
C HIS A 263 -6.04 17.80 19.59
N PRO A 264 -6.91 18.82 19.41
CA PRO A 264 -8.37 18.62 19.42
C PRO A 264 -8.87 17.56 18.43
N ARG A 265 -8.24 17.44 17.25
CA ARG A 265 -8.56 16.42 16.26
C ARG A 265 -8.27 15.01 16.78
N TRP A 266 -7.24 14.83 17.62
CA TRP A 266 -6.93 13.54 18.25
C TRP A 266 -8.08 13.07 19.12
N GLN A 267 -8.55 13.95 20.04
CA GLN A 267 -9.65 13.63 20.94
C GLN A 267 -10.95 13.38 20.17
N ALA A 268 -11.26 14.22 19.18
CA ALA A 268 -12.44 14.05 18.34
C ALA A 268 -12.43 12.72 17.56
N ALA A 269 -11.28 12.34 17.00
CA ALA A 269 -11.13 11.09 16.27
C ALA A 269 -11.31 9.87 17.18
N LEU A 270 -10.66 9.85 18.36
CA LEU A 270 -10.84 8.77 19.34
C LEU A 270 -12.31 8.67 19.79
N GLN A 271 -12.94 9.80 20.09
CA GLN A 271 -14.35 9.80 20.51
C GLN A 271 -15.27 9.26 19.43
N ALA A 272 -15.05 9.63 18.16
CA ALA A 272 -15.84 9.12 17.05
C ALA A 272 -15.70 7.60 16.89
N LEU A 273 -14.46 7.09 16.96
CA LEU A 273 -14.20 5.65 16.86
C LEU A 273 -14.78 4.86 18.04
N ARG A 274 -14.74 5.40 19.27
CA ARG A 274 -15.37 4.80 20.45
C ARG A 274 -16.90 4.77 20.33
N THR A 275 -17.49 5.89 19.91
CA THR A 275 -18.96 5.98 19.69
C THR A 275 -19.41 4.98 18.63
N ALA A 276 -18.61 4.75 17.60
CA ALA A 276 -18.84 3.73 16.59
C ALA A 276 -18.53 2.30 17.05
N GLN A 277 -18.02 2.11 18.28
CA GLN A 277 -17.62 0.80 18.82
C GLN A 277 -16.54 0.11 17.95
N LEU A 278 -15.60 0.88 17.46
CA LEU A 278 -14.47 0.42 16.64
C LEU A 278 -13.17 0.26 17.43
N ILE A 279 -13.06 0.98 18.54
CA ILE A 279 -11.95 0.90 19.51
C ILE A 279 -12.51 0.95 20.93
N ASP A 280 -11.69 0.58 21.92
CA ASP A 280 -11.99 0.64 23.37
C ASP A 280 -11.99 2.08 23.92
#